data_f4d4a1c06f88932a2ed52f42280ac4df
#
_entry.id   f4d4a1c06f88932a2ed52f42280ac4df
#
_cell.length_a   1.000
_cell.length_b   1.000
_cell.length_c   1.000
_cell.angle_alpha   90.00
_cell.angle_beta   90.00
_cell.angle_gamma   90.00
#
_symmetry.space_group_name_H-M   'P 1'
#
loop_
_entity.id
_entity.type
_entity.pdbx_description
1 polymer ?
#
loop_
_entity_poly.entity_id
_entity_poly.type
_entity_poly.pdbx_seq_one_letter_code
_entity_poly.pdbx_strand_id
1 'polypeptide(L)'
;TRAVGYRDNSVAQMARRGRLDRVSHGVYRIPFMPGGQLGPYMEAALWPVGVRGVLSHETALDLWEVSDVNPAKIHITVPCAHRTQRKAPTSYVVHREDLDAGEISEIEGVPVATLERAIRDCAADGVGLDLIEQAVRNGRGRGLLTAEQAAALTSGFGLDRVATQRA
;
A
#
# COMPACT_ATOMS: atom_id res chain seq x y z
N THR A 1 -8.66 -14.78 6.49
CA THR A 1 -8.93 -14.29 7.85
C THR A 1 -9.61 -15.37 8.69
N ARG A 2 -8.90 -16.45 9.05
CA ARG A 2 -9.40 -17.48 9.98
C ARG A 2 -8.90 -17.28 11.42
N ALA A 3 -8.36 -16.13 11.73
CA ALA A 3 -7.77 -15.88 13.06
C ALA A 3 -8.76 -15.69 14.20
N VAL A 4 -10.08 -15.58 13.96
CA VAL A 4 -11.07 -15.31 15.01
C VAL A 4 -12.27 -16.25 14.93
N GLY A 5 -12.17 -17.47 14.45
CA GLY A 5 -13.14 -18.56 14.68
C GLY A 5 -14.64 -18.30 14.36
N TYR A 6 -15.00 -17.19 13.73
CA TYR A 6 -16.39 -16.89 13.37
C TYR A 6 -16.72 -17.44 11.97
N ARG A 7 -17.87 -18.13 11.86
CA ARG A 7 -18.41 -18.53 10.56
C ARG A 7 -18.93 -17.31 9.82
N ASP A 8 -18.76 -17.25 8.50
CA ASP A 8 -19.19 -16.12 7.64
C ASP A 8 -20.64 -15.66 7.90
N ASN A 9 -21.54 -16.59 8.17
CA ASN A 9 -22.93 -16.30 8.51
C ASN A 9 -23.09 -15.54 9.84
N SER A 10 -22.17 -15.73 10.81
CA SER A 10 -22.22 -15.05 12.10
C SER A 10 -21.87 -13.59 11.99
N VAL A 11 -20.90 -13.24 11.16
CA VAL A 11 -20.44 -11.85 10.92
C VAL A 11 -21.54 -11.05 10.21
N ALA A 12 -22.14 -11.62 9.17
CA ALA A 12 -23.26 -10.99 8.47
C ALA A 12 -24.47 -10.77 9.38
N GLN A 13 -24.74 -11.71 10.29
CA GLN A 13 -25.83 -11.59 11.27
C GLN A 13 -25.52 -10.52 12.32
N MET A 14 -24.26 -10.38 12.76
CA MET A 14 -23.83 -9.29 13.65
C MET A 14 -24.02 -7.92 13.00
N ALA A 15 -23.70 -7.80 11.71
CA ALA A 15 -23.92 -6.57 10.95
C ALA A 15 -25.42 -6.24 10.86
N ARG A 16 -26.29 -7.21 10.56
CA ARG A 16 -27.75 -7.00 10.53
C ARG A 16 -28.33 -6.56 11.89
N ARG A 17 -27.68 -6.94 12.98
CA ARG A 17 -28.05 -6.57 14.35
C ARG A 17 -27.40 -5.25 14.83
N GLY A 18 -26.73 -4.52 13.95
CA GLY A 18 -26.05 -3.26 14.28
C GLY A 18 -24.81 -3.40 15.18
N ARG A 19 -24.29 -4.64 15.35
CA ARG A 19 -23.07 -4.88 16.13
C ARG A 19 -21.80 -4.67 15.31
N LEU A 20 -21.92 -4.62 13.97
CA LEU A 20 -20.84 -4.35 13.03
C LEU A 20 -21.41 -3.46 11.93
N ASP A 21 -20.62 -2.49 11.50
CA ASP A 21 -20.87 -1.71 10.28
C ASP A 21 -20.33 -2.47 9.08
N ARG A 22 -21.14 -2.64 8.05
CA ARG A 22 -20.64 -3.20 6.79
C ARG A 22 -20.04 -2.08 5.96
N VAL A 23 -18.72 -2.05 5.86
CA VAL A 23 -17.97 -1.05 5.09
C VAL A 23 -17.99 -1.39 3.60
N SER A 24 -17.72 -2.63 3.27
CA SER A 24 -17.84 -3.15 1.90
C SER A 24 -18.24 -4.63 1.92
N HIS A 25 -18.29 -5.29 0.76
CA HIS A 25 -18.67 -6.68 0.70
C HIS A 25 -17.60 -7.58 1.34
N GLY A 26 -17.95 -8.21 2.48
CA GLY A 26 -17.06 -9.07 3.26
C GLY A 26 -16.13 -8.30 4.20
N VAL A 27 -16.18 -6.97 4.22
CA VAL A 27 -15.43 -6.13 5.14
C VAL A 27 -16.37 -5.49 6.14
N TYR A 28 -16.09 -5.68 7.41
CA TYR A 28 -16.91 -5.19 8.53
C TYR A 28 -16.03 -4.45 9.53
N ARG A 29 -16.57 -3.41 10.12
CA ARG A 29 -15.94 -2.59 11.15
C ARG A 29 -16.74 -2.67 12.44
N ILE A 30 -16.06 -2.60 13.59
CA ILE A 30 -16.73 -2.43 14.88
C ILE A 30 -17.27 -0.99 14.93
N PRO A 31 -18.60 -0.79 15.18
CA PRO A 31 -19.17 0.54 15.34
C PRO A 31 -18.46 1.30 16.46
N PHE A 32 -18.38 2.62 16.32
CA PHE A 32 -17.78 3.51 17.33
C PHE A 32 -16.27 3.35 17.54
N MET A 33 -15.59 2.44 16.85
CA MET A 33 -14.16 2.55 16.76
C MET A 33 -13.83 3.75 15.88
N PRO A 34 -13.04 4.73 16.36
CA PRO A 34 -12.57 5.81 15.50
C PRO A 34 -11.92 5.13 14.30
N GLY A 35 -12.46 5.35 13.10
CA GLY A 35 -11.75 4.99 11.89
C GLY A 35 -10.50 5.85 11.89
N GLY A 36 -9.36 5.29 12.28
CA GLY A 36 -8.08 5.98 12.18
C GLY A 36 -7.87 6.43 10.73
N GLN A 37 -6.94 7.33 10.51
CA GLN A 37 -6.57 7.81 9.15
C GLN A 37 -6.29 6.66 8.18
N LEU A 38 -5.89 5.48 8.70
CA LEU A 38 -5.62 4.27 7.93
C LEU A 38 -6.86 3.41 7.60
N GLY A 39 -8.06 3.81 8.02
CA GLY A 39 -9.31 3.06 7.74
C GLY A 39 -9.52 2.73 6.26
N PRO A 40 -9.43 3.69 5.33
CA PRO A 40 -9.57 3.45 3.89
C PRO A 40 -8.50 2.50 3.32
N TYR A 41 -7.28 2.58 3.83
CA TYR A 41 -6.17 1.71 3.42
C TYR A 41 -6.35 0.28 3.89
N MET A 42 -6.81 0.09 5.13
CA MET A 42 -7.15 -1.23 5.65
C MET A 42 -8.30 -1.86 4.85
N GLU A 43 -9.32 -1.07 4.48
CA GLU A 43 -10.40 -1.52 3.62
C GLU A 43 -9.88 -1.97 2.26
N ALA A 44 -9.00 -1.20 1.63
CA ALA A 44 -8.38 -1.53 0.36
C ALA A 44 -7.55 -2.83 0.45
N ALA A 45 -6.76 -3.00 1.51
CA ALA A 45 -5.99 -4.22 1.75
C ALA A 45 -6.87 -5.47 1.96
N LEU A 46 -8.08 -5.31 2.50
CA LEU A 46 -9.05 -6.38 2.73
C LEU A 46 -10.01 -6.61 1.55
N TRP A 47 -10.07 -5.68 0.58
CA TRP A 47 -10.97 -5.78 -0.57
C TRP A 47 -10.76 -7.04 -1.42
N PRO A 48 -9.53 -7.53 -1.68
CA PRO A 48 -9.34 -8.76 -2.42
C PRO A 48 -9.85 -9.96 -1.62
N VAL A 49 -10.71 -10.79 -2.24
CA VAL A 49 -11.26 -11.97 -1.57
C VAL A 49 -10.24 -13.11 -1.57
N GLY A 50 -10.00 -13.69 -0.42
CA GLY A 50 -9.13 -14.87 -0.28
C GLY A 50 -7.64 -14.57 -0.18
N VAL A 51 -7.22 -13.35 -0.47
CA VAL A 51 -5.84 -12.85 -0.28
C VAL A 51 -5.87 -11.50 0.44
N ARG A 52 -4.74 -11.08 0.96
CA ARG A 52 -4.56 -9.74 1.49
C ARG A 52 -3.88 -8.89 0.42
N GLY A 53 -4.45 -7.73 0.07
CA GLY A 53 -3.78 -6.76 -0.79
C GLY A 53 -2.68 -6.06 -0.02
N VAL A 54 -1.61 -5.69 -0.71
CA VAL A 54 -0.49 -4.92 -0.18
C VAL A 54 -0.56 -3.51 -0.77
N LEU A 55 -0.57 -2.48 0.06
CA LEU A 55 -0.54 -1.10 -0.43
C LEU A 55 0.81 -0.84 -1.10
N SER A 56 0.81 -0.22 -2.28
CA SER A 56 2.00 -0.15 -3.13
C SER A 56 2.08 1.18 -3.88
N HIS A 57 3.11 1.37 -4.68
CA HIS A 57 3.31 2.53 -5.55
C HIS A 57 3.18 3.85 -4.77
N GLU A 58 2.53 4.86 -5.34
CA GLU A 58 2.34 6.18 -4.71
C GLU A 58 1.65 6.11 -3.35
N THR A 59 0.70 5.18 -3.16
CA THR A 59 0.04 5.00 -1.86
C THR A 59 1.01 4.53 -0.78
N ALA A 60 1.96 3.68 -1.12
CA ALA A 60 3.00 3.28 -0.17
C ALA A 60 3.96 4.43 0.15
N LEU A 61 4.35 5.24 -0.85
CA LEU A 61 5.19 6.43 -0.61
C LEU A 61 4.50 7.44 0.29
N ASP A 62 3.20 7.67 0.09
CA ASP A 62 2.37 8.53 0.95
C ASP A 62 2.33 8.00 2.39
N LEU A 63 2.08 6.71 2.57
CA LEU A 63 2.06 6.06 3.89
C LEU A 63 3.43 6.06 4.59
N TRP A 64 4.52 5.97 3.85
CA TRP A 64 5.87 6.12 4.40
C TRP A 64 6.23 7.57 4.71
N GLU A 65 5.43 8.53 4.24
CA GLU A 65 5.64 9.99 4.44
C GLU A 65 7.04 10.44 4.00
N VAL A 66 7.51 9.96 2.86
CA VAL A 66 8.89 10.24 2.38
C VAL A 66 8.94 11.15 1.17
N SER A 67 7.79 11.47 0.58
CA SER A 67 7.71 12.26 -0.66
C SER A 67 6.38 13.01 -0.69
N ASP A 68 6.32 14.11 -1.43
CA ASP A 68 5.14 14.93 -1.61
C ASP A 68 4.17 14.35 -2.67
N VAL A 69 4.16 13.03 -2.83
CA VAL A 69 3.17 12.36 -3.67
C VAL A 69 1.77 12.58 -3.11
N ASN A 70 0.80 12.72 -4.00
CA ASN A 70 -0.60 12.83 -3.62
C ASN A 70 -1.45 11.90 -4.51
N PRO A 71 -1.53 10.62 -4.15
CA PRO A 71 -2.19 9.62 -4.97
C PRO A 71 -3.70 9.89 -5.08
N ALA A 72 -4.21 10.10 -6.28
CA ALA A 72 -5.64 10.28 -6.54
C ALA A 72 -6.46 9.01 -6.29
N LYS A 73 -5.80 7.85 -6.21
CA LYS A 73 -6.40 6.53 -5.97
C LYS A 73 -5.52 5.71 -5.05
N ILE A 74 -6.12 4.73 -4.39
CA ILE A 74 -5.38 3.78 -3.56
C ILE A 74 -4.82 2.67 -4.44
N HIS A 75 -3.50 2.54 -4.47
CA HIS A 75 -2.77 1.50 -5.20
C HIS A 75 -2.60 0.28 -4.30
N ILE A 76 -3.02 -0.88 -4.79
CA ILE A 76 -2.88 -2.17 -4.11
C ILE A 76 -2.27 -3.21 -5.06
N THR A 77 -1.34 -3.98 -4.57
CA THR A 77 -0.77 -5.13 -5.27
C THR A 77 -1.37 -6.42 -4.72
N VAL A 78 -1.77 -7.31 -5.63
CA VAL A 78 -2.28 -8.65 -5.34
C VAL A 78 -1.47 -9.68 -6.13
N PRO A 79 -1.37 -10.95 -5.68
CA PRO A 79 -0.63 -11.98 -6.40
C PRO A 79 -1.12 -12.14 -7.85
N CYS A 80 -0.20 -12.44 -8.77
CA CYS A 80 -0.50 -12.65 -10.20
C CYS A 80 -1.58 -13.71 -10.43
N ALA A 81 -1.58 -14.77 -9.62
CA ALA A 81 -2.56 -15.85 -9.70
C ALA A 81 -3.94 -15.46 -9.17
N HIS A 82 -4.07 -14.32 -8.45
CA HIS A 82 -5.33 -13.90 -7.87
C HIS A 82 -6.32 -13.50 -8.96
N ARG A 83 -7.48 -14.14 -8.94
CA ARG A 83 -8.61 -13.82 -9.83
C ARG A 83 -9.77 -13.36 -8.97
N THR A 84 -10.12 -12.10 -9.08
CA THR A 84 -11.32 -11.57 -8.47
C THR A 84 -12.43 -11.48 -9.50
N GLN A 85 -13.62 -11.96 -9.15
CA GLN A 85 -14.82 -11.77 -9.95
C GLN A 85 -15.47 -10.40 -9.72
N ARG A 86 -14.97 -9.65 -8.73
CA ARG A 86 -15.48 -8.34 -8.39
C ARG A 86 -14.75 -7.26 -9.18
N LYS A 87 -15.52 -6.33 -9.73
CA LYS A 87 -14.94 -5.11 -10.26
C LYS A 87 -14.31 -4.30 -9.12
N ALA A 88 -13.10 -3.85 -9.34
CA ALA A 88 -12.45 -2.95 -8.38
C ALA A 88 -13.25 -1.64 -8.27
N PRO A 89 -13.39 -1.07 -7.06
CA PRO A 89 -13.86 0.29 -6.89
C PRO A 89 -13.06 1.26 -7.75
N THR A 90 -13.70 2.32 -8.25
CA THR A 90 -13.03 3.32 -9.09
C THR A 90 -11.92 4.09 -8.35
N SER A 91 -11.96 4.06 -7.03
CA SER A 91 -10.94 4.63 -6.13
C SER A 91 -9.70 3.75 -5.97
N TYR A 92 -9.66 2.54 -6.56
CA TYR A 92 -8.51 1.66 -6.44
C TYR A 92 -7.82 1.46 -7.79
N VAL A 93 -6.50 1.35 -7.74
CA VAL A 93 -5.65 0.81 -8.81
C VAL A 93 -5.14 -0.54 -8.34
N VAL A 94 -5.41 -1.60 -9.09
CA VAL A 94 -5.04 -2.96 -8.71
C VAL A 94 -3.91 -3.44 -9.61
N HIS A 95 -2.75 -3.61 -9.02
CA HIS A 95 -1.56 -4.19 -9.65
C HIS A 95 -1.54 -5.70 -9.40
N ARG A 96 -1.07 -6.48 -10.38
CA ARG A 96 -0.92 -7.93 -10.26
C ARG A 96 0.53 -8.30 -10.35
N GLU A 97 1.11 -8.62 -9.21
CA GLU A 97 2.51 -8.97 -9.11
C GLU A 97 2.74 -9.83 -7.87
N ASP A 98 3.64 -10.78 -7.99
CA ASP A 98 4.03 -11.61 -6.86
C ASP A 98 5.15 -10.90 -6.09
N LEU A 99 4.84 -10.49 -4.87
CA LEU A 99 5.78 -9.85 -3.96
C LEU A 99 6.44 -10.90 -3.08
N ASP A 100 7.75 -10.82 -2.95
CA ASP A 100 8.48 -11.62 -1.97
C ASP A 100 8.19 -11.14 -0.54
N ALA A 101 8.34 -12.04 0.43
CA ALA A 101 8.10 -11.70 1.84
C ALA A 101 8.98 -10.53 2.33
N GLY A 102 10.18 -10.37 1.79
CA GLY A 102 11.08 -9.26 2.08
C GLY A 102 10.67 -7.93 1.46
N GLU A 103 9.71 -7.91 0.54
CA GLU A 103 9.17 -6.71 -0.10
C GLU A 103 7.90 -6.20 0.58
N ILE A 104 7.41 -6.91 1.61
CA ILE A 104 6.19 -6.56 2.34
C ILE A 104 6.56 -6.15 3.76
N SER A 105 6.02 -5.03 4.18
CA SER A 105 6.09 -4.47 5.52
C SER A 105 4.70 -4.21 6.07
N GLU A 106 4.60 -3.59 7.22
CA GLU A 106 3.34 -3.25 7.87
C GLU A 106 3.42 -1.88 8.55
N ILE A 107 2.39 -1.06 8.36
CA ILE A 107 2.21 0.21 9.08
C ILE A 107 0.89 0.11 9.84
N GLU A 108 0.94 0.11 11.17
CA GLU A 108 -0.24 -0.01 12.05
C GLU A 108 -1.21 -1.15 11.67
N GLY A 109 -0.67 -2.30 11.27
CA GLY A 109 -1.48 -3.46 10.87
C GLY A 109 -1.93 -3.45 9.40
N VAL A 110 -1.61 -2.42 8.62
CA VAL A 110 -1.89 -2.32 7.19
C VAL A 110 -0.69 -2.85 6.41
N PRO A 111 -0.85 -3.89 5.56
CA PRO A 111 0.23 -4.37 4.71
C PRO A 111 0.61 -3.31 3.68
N VAL A 112 1.90 -3.00 3.59
CA VAL A 112 2.46 -2.01 2.68
C VAL A 112 3.74 -2.55 2.04
N ALA A 113 3.99 -2.23 0.79
CA ALA A 113 5.27 -2.52 0.16
C ALA A 113 6.41 -1.83 0.91
N THR A 114 7.55 -2.49 1.05
CA THR A 114 8.74 -1.83 1.61
C THR A 114 9.05 -0.55 0.83
N LEU A 115 9.70 0.40 1.49
CA LEU A 115 9.99 1.68 0.84
C LEU A 115 10.84 1.50 -0.42
N GLU A 116 11.83 0.61 -0.40
CA GLU A 116 12.65 0.30 -1.57
C GLU A 116 11.78 -0.19 -2.73
N ARG A 117 10.86 -1.11 -2.46
CA ARG A 117 9.94 -1.66 -3.46
C ARG A 117 9.00 -0.58 -3.99
N ALA A 118 8.38 0.21 -3.14
CA ALA A 118 7.48 1.27 -3.53
C ALA A 118 8.15 2.31 -4.44
N ILE A 119 9.40 2.67 -4.15
CA ILE A 119 10.19 3.58 -4.99
C ILE A 119 10.41 2.97 -6.39
N ARG A 120 10.74 1.70 -6.47
CA ARG A 120 10.93 1.01 -7.76
C ARG A 120 9.66 0.96 -8.58
N ASP A 121 8.53 0.63 -7.94
CA ASP A 121 7.23 0.58 -8.58
C ASP A 121 6.82 1.96 -9.12
N CYS A 122 6.96 3.01 -8.32
CA CYS A 122 6.66 4.38 -8.73
C CYS A 122 7.53 4.86 -9.89
N ALA A 123 8.82 4.51 -9.88
CA ALA A 123 9.72 4.86 -10.98
C ALA A 123 9.35 4.12 -12.28
N ALA A 124 8.92 2.85 -12.19
CA ALA A 124 8.45 2.07 -13.32
C ALA A 124 7.14 2.63 -13.90
N ASP A 125 6.24 3.14 -13.05
CA ASP A 125 4.97 3.77 -13.44
C ASP A 125 5.15 5.23 -13.93
N GLY A 126 6.37 5.75 -13.94
CA GLY A 126 6.68 7.08 -14.48
C GLY A 126 6.36 8.24 -13.53
N VAL A 127 6.32 8.00 -12.23
CA VAL A 127 6.27 9.08 -11.24
C VAL A 127 7.48 9.98 -11.40
N GLY A 128 7.30 11.30 -11.25
CA GLY A 128 8.34 12.29 -11.47
C GLY A 128 9.63 12.02 -10.70
N LEU A 129 10.78 12.15 -11.37
CA LEU A 129 12.08 11.83 -10.78
C LEU A 129 12.40 12.69 -9.54
N ASP A 130 11.86 13.88 -9.46
CA ASP A 130 11.99 14.77 -8.31
C ASP A 130 11.33 14.18 -7.04
N LEU A 131 10.15 13.57 -7.19
CA LEU A 131 9.45 12.87 -6.10
C LEU A 131 10.17 11.57 -5.72
N ILE A 132 10.73 10.86 -6.69
CA ILE A 132 11.53 9.66 -6.44
C ILE A 132 12.83 10.03 -5.70
N GLU A 133 13.54 11.08 -6.14
CA GLU A 133 14.72 11.59 -5.46
C GLU A 133 14.41 12.02 -4.02
N GLN A 134 13.30 12.71 -3.83
CA GLN A 134 12.81 13.10 -2.50
C GLN A 134 12.59 11.87 -1.61
N ALA A 135 11.91 10.84 -2.15
CA ALA A 135 11.65 9.61 -1.41
C ALA A 135 12.94 8.88 -1.00
N VAL A 136 13.91 8.77 -1.90
CA VAL A 136 15.22 8.15 -1.60
C VAL A 136 15.96 8.94 -0.52
N ARG A 137 16.06 10.27 -0.68
CA ARG A 137 16.75 11.16 0.27
C ARG A 137 16.11 11.11 1.66
N ASN A 138 14.80 11.27 1.74
CA ASN A 138 14.07 11.27 3.00
C ASN A 138 14.05 9.87 3.64
N GLY A 139 13.87 8.82 2.86
CA GLY A 139 13.95 7.43 3.31
C GLY A 139 15.32 7.10 3.92
N ARG A 140 16.40 7.56 3.28
CA ARG A 140 17.76 7.42 3.82
C ARG A 140 17.95 8.24 5.11
N GLY A 141 17.49 9.49 5.13
CA GLY A 141 17.59 10.37 6.30
C GLY A 141 16.83 9.85 7.53
N ARG A 142 15.70 9.17 7.32
CA ARG A 142 14.89 8.56 8.38
C ARG A 142 15.32 7.13 8.74
N GLY A 143 16.34 6.58 8.09
CA GLY A 143 16.80 5.21 8.34
C GLY A 143 15.89 4.10 7.80
N LEU A 144 14.94 4.44 6.93
CA LEU A 144 14.05 3.50 6.26
C LEU A 144 14.72 2.79 5.07
N LEU A 145 15.81 3.38 4.57
CA LEU A 145 16.70 2.78 3.56
C LEU A 145 18.12 2.71 4.11
N THR A 146 18.80 1.62 3.83
CA THR A 146 20.24 1.51 4.07
C THR A 146 21.02 2.41 3.09
N ALA A 147 22.30 2.68 3.39
CA ALA A 147 23.16 3.42 2.46
C ALA A 147 23.28 2.71 1.10
N GLU A 148 23.38 1.38 1.12
CA GLU A 148 23.50 0.55 -0.06
C GLU A 148 22.22 0.61 -0.91
N GLN A 149 21.05 0.44 -0.29
CA GLN A 149 19.76 0.55 -0.98
C GLN A 149 19.56 1.94 -1.62
N ALA A 150 19.86 3.01 -0.87
CA ALA A 150 19.75 4.36 -1.40
C ALA A 150 20.71 4.59 -2.58
N ALA A 151 21.97 4.13 -2.49
CA ALA A 151 22.93 4.22 -3.59
C ALA A 151 22.46 3.43 -4.82
N ALA A 152 21.96 2.22 -4.64
CA ALA A 152 21.44 1.40 -5.73
C ALA A 152 20.24 2.06 -6.45
N LEU A 153 19.31 2.64 -5.69
CA LEU A 153 18.17 3.38 -6.25
C LEU A 153 18.65 4.64 -7.00
N THR A 154 19.55 5.42 -6.41
CA THR A 154 20.10 6.63 -7.02
C THR A 154 20.76 6.32 -8.36
N SER A 155 21.64 5.32 -8.40
CA SER A 155 22.34 4.90 -9.64
C SER A 155 21.37 4.28 -10.64
N GLY A 156 20.44 3.45 -10.18
CA GLY A 156 19.48 2.74 -11.04
C GLY A 156 18.55 3.68 -11.79
N PHE A 157 18.16 4.80 -11.20
CA PHE A 157 17.30 5.80 -11.83
C PHE A 157 18.05 7.02 -12.38
N GLY A 158 19.39 7.05 -12.30
CA GLY A 158 20.22 8.13 -12.81
C GLY A 158 20.00 9.46 -12.10
N LEU A 159 19.60 9.44 -10.83
CA LEU A 159 19.31 10.64 -10.02
C LEU A 159 20.56 11.51 -9.79
N ASP A 160 21.76 10.94 -9.88
CA ASP A 160 23.02 11.67 -9.80
C ASP A 160 23.15 12.78 -10.86
N ARG A 161 22.51 12.58 -12.01
CA ARG A 161 22.55 13.55 -13.13
C ARG A 161 21.64 14.74 -12.92
N VAL A 162 20.55 14.56 -12.16
CA VAL A 162 19.59 15.64 -11.89
C VAL A 162 20.15 16.65 -10.88
N ALA A 163 20.93 16.18 -9.90
CA ALA A 163 21.57 17.04 -8.91
C ALA A 163 22.60 17.98 -9.54
N THR A 164 23.31 17.52 -10.59
CA THR A 164 24.36 18.31 -11.27
C THR A 164 23.79 19.40 -12.20
N GLN A 165 22.55 19.28 -12.66
CA GLN A 165 21.91 20.26 -13.54
C GLN A 165 21.22 21.42 -12.77
N ARG A 166 21.04 21.29 -11.46
CA ARG A 166 20.41 22.32 -10.59
C ARG A 166 21.42 23.15 -9.79
N ALA A 167 22.72 22.90 -9.94
CA ALA A 167 23.82 23.67 -9.34
C ALA A 167 24.40 24.66 -10.35
#